data_7b2ee38b98e7e8db72788cdfc12861a4
#
_entry.id   7b2ee38b98e7e8db72788cdfc12861a4
#
_cell.length_a   1.000
_cell.length_b   1.000
_cell.length_c   1.000
_cell.angle_alpha   90.00
_cell.angle_beta   90.00
_cell.angle_gamma   90.00
#
_symmetry.space_group_name_H-M   'P 1'
#
loop_
_entity.id
_entity.type
_entity.pdbx_description
1 polymer ?
#
loop_
_entity_poly.entity_id
_entity_poly.type
_entity_poly.pdbx_seq_one_letter_code
_entity_poly.pdbx_strand_id
1 'polypeptide(L)'
;MTKTNAKQVSTVGQHKHMTAEEKGVAPLQERPRHGCYDLFVIFKEFRDNESYKELIDFLVNNYAANVKNKTFNFVNTGHLFHSLYAYIPAVSNVERERKQIRLSEECVHKLFVNTINDFKLYAEIFEYIRRERLPEKCPCELLVRRLNQIKEYVKTIKCKKFDSKPPKLKKEPIDYILFKYSINWKSLLLKKKIAETNSKNMKKKRKIKKRTILTDDIIYLNELCYTLGLPPVNGMSLKECDHQFVTMEKQMRAGDEAVSFIRYCQRCSKLGD
;
A
#
# COMPACT_ATOMS: atom_id res chain seq x y z
N MET A 1 72.79 17.21 -19.33
CA MET A 1 73.74 16.11 -19.68
C MET A 1 72.86 14.94 -20.10
N THR A 2 72.80 14.73 -21.39
CA THR A 2 73.26 13.55 -22.15
C THR A 2 72.42 12.31 -21.98
N LYS A 3 71.89 11.62 -22.95
CA LYS A 3 71.96 11.41 -24.39
C LYS A 3 70.96 10.33 -24.76
N THR A 4 70.12 10.57 -25.72
CA THR A 4 69.92 9.81 -26.97
C THR A 4 70.31 8.31 -26.97
N ASN A 5 69.40 7.43 -27.43
CA ASN A 5 69.62 6.75 -28.70
C ASN A 5 68.37 5.95 -29.16
N ALA A 6 68.09 6.15 -30.44
CA ALA A 6 67.17 5.40 -31.26
C ALA A 6 67.82 4.09 -31.73
N LYS A 7 67.00 3.07 -32.00
CA LYS A 7 67.26 2.09 -33.04
C LYS A 7 65.98 1.53 -33.62
N GLN A 8 65.73 1.89 -34.87
CA GLN A 8 64.88 1.17 -35.81
C GLN A 8 65.53 -0.18 -36.18
N VAL A 9 64.72 -1.22 -36.26
CA VAL A 9 64.94 -2.34 -37.16
C VAL A 9 63.59 -2.79 -37.73
N SER A 10 63.48 -2.65 -39.01
CA SER A 10 62.44 -3.19 -39.89
C SER A 10 62.68 -4.69 -40.11
N THR A 11 61.66 -5.50 -40.15
CA THR A 11 61.64 -6.75 -40.95
C THR A 11 60.20 -7.05 -41.43
N VAL A 12 60.20 -7.34 -42.68
CA VAL A 12 59.15 -7.64 -43.64
C VAL A 12 58.51 -9.00 -43.37
N GLY A 13 57.16 -9.05 -43.60
CA GLY A 13 56.52 -10.15 -44.31
C GLY A 13 55.97 -11.28 -43.49
N GLN A 14 54.66 -11.36 -43.47
CA GLN A 14 53.95 -12.53 -43.99
C GLN A 14 52.45 -12.33 -43.92
N HIS A 15 51.78 -12.22 -45.05
CA HIS A 15 50.38 -12.37 -45.24
C HIS A 15 49.93 -13.76 -44.76
N LYS A 16 49.12 -13.83 -43.71
CA LYS A 16 48.28 -14.99 -43.46
C LYS A 16 46.81 -14.56 -43.63
N HIS A 17 46.21 -15.11 -44.64
CA HIS A 17 44.77 -15.17 -44.86
C HIS A 17 44.12 -15.72 -43.59
N MET A 18 43.40 -14.87 -42.82
CA MET A 18 42.51 -15.32 -41.80
C MET A 18 41.07 -15.21 -42.33
N THR A 19 40.49 -16.35 -42.45
CA THR A 19 39.08 -16.61 -42.72
C THR A 19 38.19 -15.82 -41.79
N ALA A 20 37.12 -15.24 -42.36
CA ALA A 20 36.06 -14.53 -41.63
C ALA A 20 35.45 -15.45 -40.62
N GLU A 21 35.75 -15.24 -39.34
CA GLU A 21 34.98 -15.81 -38.24
C GLU A 21 33.60 -15.12 -38.19
N GLU A 22 32.57 -15.95 -38.32
CA GLU A 22 31.19 -15.60 -38.13
C GLU A 22 31.02 -14.87 -36.80
N LYS A 23 30.75 -13.57 -36.90
CA LYS A 23 30.23 -12.81 -35.76
C LYS A 23 28.85 -13.40 -35.40
N GLY A 24 28.83 -14.17 -34.33
CA GLY A 24 27.59 -14.67 -33.75
C GLY A 24 26.62 -13.51 -33.57
N VAL A 25 25.57 -13.49 -34.38
CA VAL A 25 24.45 -12.60 -34.26
C VAL A 25 23.84 -12.92 -32.91
N ALA A 26 23.91 -11.97 -31.96
CA ALA A 26 23.17 -12.07 -30.70
C ALA A 26 21.71 -12.35 -31.03
N PRO A 27 21.06 -13.31 -30.34
CA PRO A 27 19.68 -13.64 -30.61
C PRO A 27 18.84 -12.36 -30.48
N LEU A 28 18.15 -11.99 -31.55
CA LEU A 28 17.19 -10.91 -31.60
C LEU A 28 16.21 -11.19 -30.45
N GLN A 29 16.22 -10.31 -29.43
CA GLN A 29 15.20 -10.32 -28.41
C GLN A 29 13.85 -10.10 -29.12
N GLU A 30 13.10 -11.16 -29.29
CA GLU A 30 11.74 -11.09 -29.81
C GLU A 30 10.97 -10.09 -28.92
N ARG A 31 10.51 -9.00 -29.55
CA ARG A 31 9.67 -8.01 -28.87
C ARG A 31 8.46 -8.75 -28.31
N PRO A 32 8.05 -8.45 -27.07
CA PRO A 32 6.87 -9.11 -26.51
C PRO A 32 5.69 -8.94 -27.48
N ARG A 33 5.07 -10.05 -27.88
CA ARG A 33 3.99 -10.09 -28.87
C ARG A 33 2.73 -9.32 -28.44
N HIS A 34 2.60 -9.02 -27.13
CA HIS A 34 1.43 -8.38 -26.54
C HIS A 34 1.83 -7.16 -25.72
N GLY A 35 1.05 -6.08 -25.84
CA GLY A 35 1.16 -4.90 -24.98
C GLY A 35 0.77 -5.20 -23.52
N CYS A 36 1.14 -4.33 -22.58
CA CYS A 36 0.79 -4.51 -21.17
C CYS A 36 -0.72 -4.55 -20.94
N TYR A 37 -1.48 -3.77 -21.70
CA TYR A 37 -2.92 -3.75 -21.62
C TYR A 37 -3.54 -5.04 -22.17
N ASP A 38 -3.08 -5.51 -23.33
CA ASP A 38 -3.57 -6.75 -23.95
C ASP A 38 -3.34 -7.94 -23.02
N LEU A 39 -2.14 -8.05 -22.45
CA LEU A 39 -1.84 -9.08 -21.45
C LEU A 39 -2.75 -8.99 -20.23
N PHE A 40 -3.04 -7.77 -19.77
CA PHE A 40 -3.92 -7.59 -18.62
C PHE A 40 -5.35 -8.04 -18.93
N VAL A 41 -5.86 -7.77 -20.15
CA VAL A 41 -7.19 -8.20 -20.61
C VAL A 41 -7.24 -9.72 -20.74
N ILE A 42 -6.25 -10.34 -21.41
CA ILE A 42 -6.15 -11.80 -21.55
C ILE A 42 -6.15 -12.47 -20.17
N PHE A 43 -5.33 -11.98 -19.25
CA PHE A 43 -5.27 -12.54 -17.89
C PHE A 43 -6.55 -12.30 -17.10
N LYS A 44 -7.26 -11.20 -17.38
CA LYS A 44 -8.58 -10.97 -16.81
C LYS A 44 -9.59 -12.00 -17.27
N GLU A 45 -9.62 -12.33 -18.57
CA GLU A 45 -10.50 -13.35 -19.11
C GLU A 45 -10.24 -14.73 -18.49
N PHE A 46 -8.99 -15.15 -18.41
CA PHE A 46 -8.64 -16.40 -17.73
C PHE A 46 -9.05 -16.42 -16.26
N ARG A 47 -8.92 -15.30 -15.56
CA ARG A 47 -9.32 -15.18 -14.16
C ARG A 47 -10.83 -15.23 -14.00
N ASP A 48 -11.57 -14.50 -14.84
CA ASP A 48 -13.03 -14.36 -14.73
C ASP A 48 -13.72 -15.69 -15.11
N ASN A 49 -13.10 -16.47 -16.01
CA ASN A 49 -13.56 -17.81 -16.43
C ASN A 49 -12.97 -18.94 -15.58
N GLU A 50 -12.10 -18.64 -14.59
CA GLU A 50 -11.37 -19.62 -13.79
C GLU A 50 -10.56 -20.65 -14.62
N SER A 51 -10.20 -20.29 -15.85
CA SER A 51 -9.46 -21.13 -16.82
C SER A 51 -7.96 -21.16 -16.52
N TYR A 52 -7.58 -21.65 -15.34
CA TYR A 52 -6.17 -21.63 -14.89
C TYR A 52 -5.26 -22.54 -15.71
N LYS A 53 -5.79 -23.65 -16.23
CA LYS A 53 -5.06 -24.56 -17.09
C LYS A 53 -4.69 -23.87 -18.41
N GLU A 54 -5.66 -23.22 -19.04
CA GLU A 54 -5.44 -22.47 -20.29
C GLU A 54 -4.44 -21.31 -20.10
N LEU A 55 -4.47 -20.65 -18.94
CA LEU A 55 -3.45 -19.66 -18.59
C LEU A 55 -2.05 -20.27 -18.53
N ILE A 56 -1.91 -21.45 -17.92
CA ILE A 56 -0.62 -22.16 -17.84
C ILE A 56 -0.15 -22.51 -19.25
N ASP A 57 -1.03 -23.04 -20.09
CA ASP A 57 -0.72 -23.37 -21.48
C ASP A 57 -0.35 -22.13 -22.28
N PHE A 58 -1.04 -20.99 -22.08
CA PHE A 58 -0.68 -19.72 -22.68
C PHE A 58 0.75 -19.28 -22.31
N LEU A 59 1.11 -19.38 -21.01
CA LEU A 59 2.45 -19.01 -20.55
C LEU A 59 3.52 -19.96 -21.13
N VAL A 60 3.25 -21.25 -21.18
CA VAL A 60 4.17 -22.25 -21.73
C VAL A 60 4.40 -22.03 -23.23
N ASN A 61 3.32 -21.80 -23.99
CA ASN A 61 3.39 -21.64 -25.44
C ASN A 61 4.05 -20.33 -25.88
N ASN A 62 3.75 -19.22 -25.18
CA ASN A 62 4.26 -17.91 -25.58
C ASN A 62 5.64 -17.58 -24.97
N TYR A 63 6.00 -18.20 -23.86
CA TYR A 63 7.22 -17.91 -23.09
C TYR A 63 7.97 -19.20 -22.70
N ALA A 64 8.11 -20.14 -23.60
CA ALA A 64 8.72 -21.44 -23.36
C ALA A 64 10.13 -21.35 -22.75
N ALA A 65 10.94 -20.36 -23.16
CA ALA A 65 12.28 -20.11 -22.62
C ALA A 65 12.31 -19.77 -21.12
N ASN A 66 11.19 -19.31 -20.59
CA ASN A 66 11.04 -18.90 -19.18
C ASN A 66 10.50 -20.02 -18.29
N VAL A 67 10.18 -21.19 -18.88
CA VAL A 67 9.62 -22.33 -18.16
C VAL A 67 10.71 -23.36 -17.88
N LYS A 68 10.91 -23.68 -16.60
CA LYS A 68 11.85 -24.73 -16.16
C LYS A 68 11.28 -25.48 -14.96
N ASN A 69 11.27 -26.81 -15.02
CA ASN A 69 10.81 -27.66 -13.90
C ASN A 69 9.42 -27.26 -13.33
N LYS A 70 8.43 -27.10 -14.22
CA LYS A 70 7.08 -26.62 -13.85
C LYS A 70 7.05 -25.29 -13.08
N THR A 71 8.07 -24.49 -13.26
CA THR A 71 8.19 -23.16 -12.67
C THR A 71 8.40 -22.15 -13.79
N PHE A 72 7.66 -21.06 -13.75
CA PHE A 72 7.78 -19.94 -14.66
C PHE A 72 8.66 -18.86 -14.03
N ASN A 73 9.64 -18.38 -14.79
CA ASN A 73 10.54 -17.30 -14.35
C ASN A 73 10.20 -16.00 -15.10
N PHE A 74 9.90 -14.94 -14.35
CA PHE A 74 9.54 -13.63 -14.91
C PHE A 74 10.74 -12.77 -15.34
N VAL A 75 11.95 -13.27 -15.18
CA VAL A 75 13.16 -12.54 -15.62
C VAL A 75 13.13 -12.37 -17.14
N ASN A 76 13.36 -11.17 -17.62
CA ASN A 76 13.36 -10.79 -19.05
C ASN A 76 12.01 -10.94 -19.77
N THR A 77 10.89 -11.03 -19.04
CA THR A 77 9.55 -11.07 -19.63
C THR A 77 8.89 -9.69 -19.69
N GLY A 78 9.64 -8.61 -19.41
CA GLY A 78 9.10 -7.26 -19.34
C GLY A 78 8.05 -7.09 -18.22
N HIS A 79 6.90 -6.56 -18.57
CA HIS A 79 5.83 -6.30 -17.60
C HIS A 79 4.81 -7.45 -17.44
N LEU A 80 5.13 -8.65 -17.93
CA LEU A 80 4.26 -9.82 -17.83
C LEU A 80 3.84 -10.11 -16.39
N PHE A 81 4.81 -10.11 -15.46
CA PHE A 81 4.54 -10.26 -14.03
C PHE A 81 3.58 -9.20 -13.50
N HIS A 82 3.77 -7.95 -13.92
CA HIS A 82 2.95 -6.84 -13.45
C HIS A 82 1.51 -6.95 -13.95
N SER A 83 1.30 -7.39 -15.19
CA SER A 83 -0.03 -7.61 -15.74
C SER A 83 -0.73 -8.82 -15.11
N LEU A 84 0.01 -9.91 -14.88
CA LEU A 84 -0.50 -11.12 -14.27
C LEU A 84 -0.83 -10.95 -12.78
N TYR A 85 -0.02 -10.17 -12.06
CA TYR A 85 -0.07 -10.06 -10.60
C TYR A 85 -0.66 -8.74 -10.10
N ALA A 86 -1.00 -7.81 -11.00
CA ALA A 86 -1.41 -6.45 -10.65
C ALA A 86 -0.46 -5.82 -9.59
N TYR A 87 0.82 -5.77 -9.90
CA TYR A 87 1.88 -5.41 -8.95
C TYR A 87 1.75 -3.99 -8.42
N ILE A 88 1.71 -3.86 -7.10
CA ILE A 88 1.73 -2.58 -6.38
C ILE A 88 3.04 -2.44 -5.61
N PRO A 89 3.84 -1.39 -5.88
CA PRO A 89 5.11 -1.20 -5.19
C PRO A 89 4.92 -0.97 -3.68
N ALA A 90 5.53 -1.84 -2.87
CA ALA A 90 5.48 -1.76 -1.43
C ALA A 90 6.44 -0.69 -0.87
N VAL A 91 6.10 -0.14 0.32
CA VAL A 91 6.96 0.82 1.02
C VAL A 91 8.15 0.13 1.69
N SER A 92 7.93 -1.07 2.22
CA SER A 92 8.89 -1.75 3.10
C SER A 92 9.64 -2.91 2.47
N ASN A 93 9.16 -3.49 1.39
CA ASN A 93 9.73 -4.67 0.75
C ASN A 93 9.82 -4.48 -0.76
N VAL A 94 10.73 -3.62 -1.20
CA VAL A 94 10.96 -3.34 -2.63
C VAL A 94 11.52 -4.58 -3.35
N GLU A 95 12.15 -5.50 -2.63
CA GLU A 95 12.83 -6.68 -3.19
C GLU A 95 11.95 -7.92 -3.31
N ARG A 96 10.68 -7.86 -2.87
CA ARG A 96 9.75 -9.00 -2.91
C ARG A 96 8.91 -9.09 -4.18
N GLU A 97 9.45 -8.66 -5.31
CA GLU A 97 8.88 -9.11 -6.58
C GLU A 97 9.04 -10.61 -6.68
N ARG A 98 7.93 -11.31 -6.86
CA ARG A 98 8.02 -12.75 -7.12
C ARG A 98 8.69 -12.94 -8.46
N LYS A 99 9.92 -13.41 -8.44
CA LYS A 99 10.67 -13.71 -9.66
C LYS A 99 10.20 -14.99 -10.33
N GLN A 100 9.48 -15.83 -9.61
CA GLN A 100 9.05 -17.14 -10.08
C GLN A 100 7.69 -17.52 -9.53
N ILE A 101 6.91 -18.25 -10.33
CA ILE A 101 5.65 -18.89 -9.93
C ILE A 101 5.68 -20.36 -10.36
N ARG A 102 5.16 -21.24 -9.50
CA ARG A 102 4.95 -22.64 -9.87
C ARG A 102 3.73 -22.75 -10.77
N LEU A 103 3.89 -23.40 -11.91
CA LEU A 103 2.82 -23.67 -12.88
C LEU A 103 1.95 -24.80 -12.38
N SER A 104 1.07 -24.51 -11.43
CA SER A 104 0.00 -25.40 -10.98
C SER A 104 -1.27 -24.58 -10.79
N GLU A 105 -2.40 -25.17 -11.09
CA GLU A 105 -3.72 -24.52 -10.99
C GLU A 105 -3.95 -23.93 -9.60
N GLU A 106 -3.59 -24.66 -8.54
CA GLU A 106 -3.69 -24.16 -7.17
C GLU A 106 -2.86 -22.89 -6.90
N CYS A 107 -1.64 -22.83 -7.46
CA CYS A 107 -0.79 -21.64 -7.27
C CYS A 107 -1.33 -20.43 -8.00
N VAL A 108 -1.89 -20.63 -9.20
CA VAL A 108 -2.53 -19.59 -10.00
C VAL A 108 -3.84 -19.13 -9.35
N HIS A 109 -4.66 -20.06 -8.89
CA HIS A 109 -5.88 -19.74 -8.14
C HIS A 109 -5.60 -18.89 -6.90
N LYS A 110 -4.64 -19.32 -6.06
CA LYS A 110 -4.24 -18.58 -4.86
C LYS A 110 -3.73 -17.17 -5.20
N LEU A 111 -3.07 -17.02 -6.33
CA LEU A 111 -2.64 -15.73 -6.82
C LEU A 111 -3.83 -14.80 -7.06
N PHE A 112 -4.82 -15.25 -7.80
CA PHE A 112 -5.95 -14.42 -8.20
C PHE A 112 -6.88 -14.09 -7.03
N VAL A 113 -7.15 -15.04 -6.15
CA VAL A 113 -7.98 -14.81 -4.95
C VAL A 113 -7.37 -13.77 -4.02
N ASN A 114 -6.05 -13.81 -3.82
CA ASN A 114 -5.37 -12.90 -2.89
C ASN A 114 -5.17 -11.48 -3.44
N THR A 115 -5.35 -11.25 -4.75
CA THR A 115 -5.02 -9.97 -5.41
C THR A 115 -6.21 -9.29 -6.07
N ILE A 116 -7.43 -9.66 -5.72
CA ILE A 116 -8.65 -9.19 -6.39
C ILE A 116 -8.82 -7.66 -6.39
N ASN A 117 -8.42 -6.99 -5.30
CA ASN A 117 -8.49 -5.53 -5.20
C ASN A 117 -7.42 -4.84 -6.04
N ASP A 118 -6.27 -5.46 -6.18
CA ASP A 118 -5.14 -4.96 -6.94
C ASP A 118 -5.47 -4.99 -8.44
N PHE A 119 -6.23 -5.98 -8.89
CA PHE A 119 -6.73 -6.04 -10.27
C PHE A 119 -7.73 -4.92 -10.58
N LYS A 120 -8.61 -4.57 -9.65
CA LYS A 120 -9.54 -3.44 -9.80
C LYS A 120 -8.78 -2.11 -9.90
N LEU A 121 -7.76 -1.93 -9.08
CA LEU A 121 -6.87 -0.77 -9.13
C LEU A 121 -6.18 -0.67 -10.50
N TYR A 122 -5.64 -1.78 -11.02
CA TYR A 122 -4.98 -1.81 -12.32
C TYR A 122 -5.94 -1.44 -13.44
N ALA A 123 -7.17 -1.95 -13.42
CA ALA A 123 -8.20 -1.61 -14.40
C ALA A 123 -8.47 -0.08 -14.42
N GLU A 124 -8.64 0.54 -13.26
CA GLU A 124 -8.87 1.99 -13.17
C GLU A 124 -7.65 2.80 -13.64
N ILE A 125 -6.43 2.35 -13.37
CA ILE A 125 -5.23 3.03 -13.87
C ILE A 125 -5.11 2.88 -15.38
N PHE A 126 -5.45 1.73 -15.98
CA PHE A 126 -5.48 1.58 -17.43
C PHE A 126 -6.53 2.48 -18.07
N GLU A 127 -7.72 2.61 -17.48
CA GLU A 127 -8.74 3.57 -17.94
C GLU A 127 -8.23 5.00 -17.87
N TYR A 128 -7.54 5.36 -16.79
CA TYR A 128 -6.90 6.66 -16.65
C TYR A 128 -5.85 6.91 -17.74
N ILE A 129 -4.96 5.93 -18.01
CA ILE A 129 -3.95 6.03 -19.06
C ILE A 129 -4.59 6.27 -20.43
N ARG A 130 -5.67 5.55 -20.75
CA ARG A 130 -6.39 5.69 -22.03
C ARG A 130 -7.10 7.03 -22.14
N ARG A 131 -7.77 7.48 -21.08
CA ARG A 131 -8.49 8.76 -21.06
C ARG A 131 -7.54 9.94 -21.25
N GLU A 132 -6.41 9.93 -20.60
CA GLU A 132 -5.39 11.00 -20.69
C GLU A 132 -4.47 10.84 -21.91
N ARG A 133 -4.72 9.85 -22.78
CA ARG A 133 -3.89 9.54 -23.95
C ARG A 133 -2.40 9.45 -23.62
N LEU A 134 -2.09 8.94 -22.46
CA LEU A 134 -0.69 8.69 -22.08
C LEU A 134 -0.11 7.59 -22.98
N PRO A 135 1.21 7.64 -23.28
CA PRO A 135 1.85 6.55 -24.02
C PRO A 135 1.61 5.22 -23.31
N GLU A 136 1.43 4.13 -24.07
CA GLU A 136 1.16 2.80 -23.51
C GLU A 136 2.24 2.41 -22.51
N LYS A 137 1.90 2.59 -21.24
CA LYS A 137 2.76 2.25 -20.11
C LYS A 137 2.05 1.27 -19.20
N CYS A 138 2.83 0.42 -18.58
CA CYS A 138 2.29 -0.41 -17.51
C CYS A 138 1.85 0.46 -16.32
N PRO A 139 0.71 0.19 -15.68
CA PRO A 139 0.29 0.87 -14.44
C PRO A 139 1.40 0.91 -13.38
N CYS A 140 2.25 -0.12 -13.31
CA CYS A 140 3.38 -0.17 -12.39
C CYS A 140 4.34 1.02 -12.53
N GLU A 141 4.57 1.53 -13.74
CA GLU A 141 5.46 2.67 -13.97
C GLU A 141 4.91 3.96 -13.34
N LEU A 142 3.60 4.19 -13.49
CA LEU A 142 2.92 5.33 -12.86
C LEU A 142 2.94 5.20 -11.34
N LEU A 143 2.71 3.99 -10.83
CA LEU A 143 2.75 3.70 -9.39
C LEU A 143 4.14 3.92 -8.82
N VAL A 144 5.19 3.40 -9.46
CA VAL A 144 6.59 3.60 -9.04
C VAL A 144 6.98 5.07 -9.10
N ARG A 145 6.64 5.77 -10.20
CA ARG A 145 6.90 7.21 -10.33
C ARG A 145 6.27 7.97 -9.17
N ARG A 146 4.98 7.73 -8.89
CA ARG A 146 4.29 8.42 -7.80
C ARG A 146 4.86 8.07 -6.44
N LEU A 147 5.17 6.81 -6.20
CA LEU A 147 5.82 6.39 -4.96
C LEU A 147 7.18 7.10 -4.74
N ASN A 148 7.98 7.24 -5.80
CA ASN A 148 9.27 7.92 -5.71
C ASN A 148 9.11 9.42 -5.43
N GLN A 149 8.16 10.11 -6.09
CA GLN A 149 7.82 11.50 -5.78
C GLN A 149 7.43 11.69 -4.30
N ILE A 150 6.62 10.76 -3.77
CA ILE A 150 6.23 10.80 -2.35
C ILE A 150 7.43 10.53 -1.44
N LYS A 151 8.33 9.60 -1.81
CA LYS A 151 9.57 9.34 -1.05
C LYS A 151 10.46 10.58 -1.00
N GLU A 152 10.65 11.26 -2.11
CA GLU A 152 11.43 12.50 -2.17
C GLU A 152 10.78 13.60 -1.34
N TYR A 153 9.47 13.80 -1.49
CA TYR A 153 8.74 14.75 -0.66
C TYR A 153 8.91 14.46 0.83
N VAL A 154 8.80 13.19 1.26
CA VAL A 154 9.01 12.85 2.67
C VAL A 154 10.46 13.07 3.13
N LYS A 155 11.45 12.93 2.23
CA LYS A 155 12.84 13.27 2.55
C LYS A 155 13.02 14.78 2.80
N THR A 156 12.34 15.62 2.02
CA THR A 156 12.44 17.10 2.16
C THR A 156 11.76 17.61 3.41
N ILE A 157 10.76 16.90 3.96
CA ILE A 157 10.12 17.28 5.20
C ILE A 157 11.14 17.17 6.34
N LYS A 158 11.56 18.31 6.88
CA LYS A 158 12.37 18.36 8.11
C LYS A 158 11.48 17.94 9.27
N CYS A 159 11.86 16.86 9.95
CA CYS A 159 11.18 16.47 11.17
C CYS A 159 11.35 17.56 12.23
N LYS A 160 10.21 18.10 12.71
CA LYS A 160 10.14 18.99 13.86
C LYS A 160 10.74 20.40 13.71
N LYS A 161 10.10 21.25 12.93
CA LYS A 161 10.02 22.67 13.30
C LYS A 161 8.53 22.97 13.47
N PHE A 162 8.13 23.26 14.68
CA PHE A 162 6.74 23.54 15.04
C PHE A 162 6.18 24.72 14.25
N ASP A 163 7.03 25.68 13.91
CA ASP A 163 6.65 26.95 13.30
C ASP A 163 6.73 26.97 11.75
N SER A 164 7.27 25.95 11.13
CA SER A 164 7.36 25.91 9.66
C SER A 164 6.37 24.92 9.06
N LYS A 165 5.37 25.43 8.31
CA LYS A 165 4.50 24.57 7.52
C LYS A 165 5.35 23.82 6.47
N PRO A 166 5.31 22.47 6.45
CA PRO A 166 5.99 21.74 5.39
C PRO A 166 5.38 22.09 4.03
N PRO A 167 6.16 22.09 2.95
CA PRO A 167 5.62 22.29 1.62
C PRO A 167 4.52 21.26 1.33
N LYS A 168 3.47 21.67 0.62
CA LYS A 168 2.39 20.76 0.25
C LYS A 168 2.81 19.91 -0.95
N LEU A 169 2.65 18.60 -0.85
CA LEU A 169 2.78 17.73 -2.02
C LEU A 169 1.64 18.03 -2.99
N LYS A 170 1.99 18.32 -4.26
CA LYS A 170 1.01 18.54 -5.33
C LYS A 170 0.21 17.24 -5.53
N LYS A 171 -1.12 17.36 -5.53
CA LYS A 171 -2.00 16.22 -5.81
C LYS A 171 -2.01 15.92 -7.30
N GLU A 172 -1.95 14.66 -7.65
CA GLU A 172 -2.12 14.15 -9.02
C GLU A 172 -3.40 13.30 -9.11
N PRO A 173 -4.00 13.16 -10.29
CA PRO A 173 -5.22 12.36 -10.46
C PRO A 173 -5.08 10.92 -9.95
N ILE A 174 -3.91 10.32 -10.10
CA ILE A 174 -3.61 8.99 -9.58
C ILE A 174 -3.80 8.88 -8.05
N ASP A 175 -3.65 9.99 -7.30
CA ASP A 175 -3.83 9.98 -5.84
C ASP A 175 -5.27 9.67 -5.44
N TYR A 176 -6.26 10.05 -6.27
CA TYR A 176 -7.67 9.73 -6.03
C TYR A 176 -7.93 8.23 -6.20
N ILE A 177 -7.33 7.62 -7.23
CA ILE A 177 -7.41 6.19 -7.46
C ILE A 177 -6.78 5.44 -6.29
N LEU A 178 -5.56 5.84 -5.90
CA LEU A 178 -4.85 5.24 -4.76
C LEU A 178 -5.65 5.37 -3.45
N PHE A 179 -6.26 6.53 -3.21
CA PHE A 179 -7.08 6.76 -2.02
C PHE A 179 -8.30 5.84 -1.97
N LYS A 180 -8.97 5.63 -3.10
CA LYS A 180 -10.12 4.71 -3.22
C LYS A 180 -9.76 3.28 -2.78
N TYR A 181 -8.54 2.84 -3.08
CA TYR A 181 -8.03 1.52 -2.69
C TYR A 181 -7.24 1.52 -1.37
N SER A 182 -7.39 2.57 -0.56
CA SER A 182 -6.74 2.71 0.76
C SER A 182 -5.21 2.69 0.73
N ILE A 183 -4.61 3.01 -0.41
CA ILE A 183 -3.16 3.07 -0.57
C ILE A 183 -2.66 4.45 -0.17
N ASN A 184 -2.10 4.55 1.02
CA ASN A 184 -1.58 5.82 1.56
C ASN A 184 -0.07 5.74 1.87
N TRP A 185 0.73 5.77 0.81
CA TRP A 185 2.20 5.73 0.94
C TRP A 185 2.78 6.91 1.72
N LYS A 186 2.19 8.10 1.59
CA LYS A 186 2.63 9.30 2.32
C LYS A 186 2.57 9.09 3.82
N SER A 187 1.43 8.62 4.33
CA SER A 187 1.27 8.36 5.76
C SER A 187 2.19 7.25 6.27
N LEU A 188 2.36 6.19 5.49
CA LEU A 188 3.24 5.07 5.83
C LEU A 188 4.71 5.51 5.90
N LEU A 189 5.17 6.29 4.91
CA LEU A 189 6.54 6.80 4.87
C LEU A 189 6.82 7.82 5.97
N LEU A 190 5.85 8.70 6.28
CA LEU A 190 5.97 9.63 7.40
C LEU A 190 6.04 8.90 8.74
N LYS A 191 5.17 7.89 8.96
CA LYS A 191 5.24 7.05 10.17
C LYS A 191 6.59 6.36 10.31
N LYS A 192 7.11 5.80 9.21
CA LYS A 192 8.44 5.16 9.18
C LYS A 192 9.53 6.16 9.53
N LYS A 193 9.55 7.34 8.91
CA LYS A 193 10.53 8.40 9.18
C LYS A 193 10.50 8.86 10.64
N ILE A 194 9.31 9.04 11.22
CA ILE A 194 9.15 9.42 12.63
C ILE A 194 9.65 8.30 13.55
N ALA A 195 9.37 7.03 13.23
CA ALA A 195 9.85 5.90 14.01
C ALA A 195 11.38 5.81 13.98
N GLU A 196 12.02 6.03 12.84
CA GLU A 196 13.48 6.04 12.69
C GLU A 196 14.15 7.20 13.45
N THR A 197 13.56 8.38 13.47
CA THR A 197 14.05 9.52 14.24
C THR A 197 13.88 9.33 15.75
N ASN A 198 12.78 8.72 16.18
CA ASN A 198 12.54 8.44 17.58
C ASN A 198 13.41 7.28 18.11
N SER A 199 13.77 6.31 17.26
CA SER A 199 14.65 5.20 17.67
C SER A 199 16.10 5.64 17.92
N LYS A 200 16.57 6.69 17.24
CA LYS A 200 17.90 7.28 17.48
C LYS A 200 17.98 8.07 18.80
N ASN A 201 16.85 8.57 19.29
CA ASN A 201 16.80 9.46 20.46
C ASN A 201 16.23 8.80 21.73
N MET A 202 15.59 7.65 21.68
CA MET A 202 14.99 7.07 22.87
C MET A 202 14.76 5.55 22.73
N LYS A 203 15.63 4.76 23.35
CA LYS A 203 15.31 3.39 23.80
C LYS A 203 14.29 3.35 24.96
N LYS A 204 13.43 4.34 25.10
CA LYS A 204 12.29 4.24 26.01
C LYS A 204 11.14 3.61 25.23
N LYS A 205 11.06 2.28 25.27
CA LYS A 205 9.77 1.60 25.07
C LYS A 205 8.76 2.34 25.94
N ARG A 206 7.84 3.08 25.33
CA ARG A 206 6.65 3.50 26.05
C ARG A 206 6.01 2.19 26.51
N LYS A 207 6.18 1.86 27.78
CA LYS A 207 5.33 0.86 28.42
C LYS A 207 3.92 1.39 28.18
N ILE A 208 3.17 0.67 27.36
CA ILE A 208 1.74 0.86 27.28
C ILE A 208 1.33 0.68 28.73
N LYS A 209 1.04 1.78 29.43
CA LYS A 209 0.40 1.69 30.73
C LYS A 209 -0.89 0.95 30.39
N LYS A 210 -0.94 -0.34 30.77
CA LYS A 210 -2.23 -1.03 30.85
C LYS A 210 -3.06 -0.08 31.69
N ARG A 211 -4.04 0.56 31.07
CA ARG A 211 -5.04 1.26 31.85
C ARG A 211 -5.69 0.18 32.68
N THR A 212 -5.29 0.10 33.91
CA THR A 212 -6.07 -0.61 34.91
C THR A 212 -7.35 0.20 34.93
N ILE A 213 -8.39 -0.34 34.38
CA ILE A 213 -9.75 0.20 34.50
C ILE A 213 -10.09 -0.11 35.94
N LEU A 214 -9.71 0.79 36.79
CA LEU A 214 -10.03 0.79 38.21
C LEU A 214 -10.98 1.95 38.42
N THR A 215 -12.20 1.76 37.98
CA THR A 215 -13.27 2.52 38.55
C THR A 215 -14.28 1.48 38.98
N ASP A 216 -14.42 1.36 40.27
CA ASP A 216 -15.61 0.75 40.87
C ASP A 216 -16.87 1.61 40.58
N ASP A 217 -16.73 2.54 39.62
CA ASP A 217 -17.78 3.44 39.19
C ASP A 217 -18.84 2.64 38.44
N ILE A 218 -20.01 2.58 39.03
CA ILE A 218 -21.19 1.97 38.42
C ILE A 218 -22.00 3.08 37.77
N ILE A 219 -22.26 2.95 36.48
CA ILE A 219 -23.20 3.83 35.77
C ILE A 219 -24.60 3.22 35.92
N TYR A 220 -25.49 3.96 36.55
CA TYR A 220 -26.88 3.59 36.65
C TYR A 220 -27.66 4.09 35.44
N LEU A 221 -28.25 3.17 34.69
CA LEU A 221 -29.02 3.48 33.49
C LEU A 221 -30.48 3.75 33.91
N ASN A 222 -31.09 4.76 33.30
CA ASN A 222 -32.51 4.95 33.35
C ASN A 222 -33.18 4.22 32.15
N GLU A 223 -34.50 4.03 32.20
CA GLU A 223 -35.27 3.29 31.16
C GLU A 223 -35.03 3.80 29.73
N LEU A 224 -34.78 5.09 29.54
CA LEU A 224 -34.50 5.70 28.25
C LEU A 224 -33.18 5.23 27.60
N CYS A 225 -32.19 4.81 28.39
CA CYS A 225 -30.91 4.37 27.89
C CYS A 225 -30.95 2.97 27.28
N TYR A 226 -31.90 2.12 27.62
CA TYR A 226 -32.06 0.78 27.05
C TYR A 226 -32.53 0.80 25.59
N THR A 227 -33.28 1.80 25.18
CA THR A 227 -33.82 1.91 23.82
C THR A 227 -32.80 2.32 22.80
N LEU A 228 -31.67 2.86 23.22
CA LEU A 228 -30.62 3.39 22.32
C LEU A 228 -29.54 2.38 21.98
N GLY A 229 -29.53 1.17 22.52
CA GLY A 229 -28.57 0.12 22.19
C GLY A 229 -27.09 0.54 22.30
N LEU A 230 -26.79 1.43 23.26
CA LEU A 230 -25.43 1.93 23.43
C LEU A 230 -24.46 0.81 23.83
N PRO A 231 -23.35 0.63 23.14
CA PRO A 231 -22.36 -0.36 23.55
C PRO A 231 -21.80 0.00 24.93
N PRO A 232 -21.37 -1.01 25.72
CA PRO A 232 -20.80 -0.77 27.05
C PRO A 232 -19.58 0.14 26.93
N VAL A 233 -19.63 1.27 27.64
CA VAL A 233 -18.57 2.26 27.62
C VAL A 233 -17.42 1.79 28.50
N ASN A 234 -16.31 1.39 27.90
CA ASN A 234 -14.98 1.25 28.51
C ASN A 234 -14.92 0.70 29.94
N GLY A 235 -15.45 -0.50 30.15
CA GLY A 235 -15.22 -1.26 31.40
C GLY A 235 -15.96 -0.76 32.63
N MET A 236 -16.92 0.14 32.48
CA MET A 236 -17.82 0.51 33.54
C MET A 236 -18.96 -0.52 33.67
N SER A 237 -19.31 -0.90 34.88
CA SER A 237 -20.46 -1.78 35.13
C SER A 237 -21.75 -0.99 34.93
N LEU A 238 -22.62 -1.46 34.06
CA LEU A 238 -23.94 -0.88 33.82
C LEU A 238 -24.97 -1.63 34.71
N LYS A 239 -25.69 -0.93 35.51
CA LYS A 239 -26.77 -1.50 36.35
C LYS A 239 -28.07 -0.74 36.20
N GLU A 240 -29.18 -1.42 36.35
CA GLU A 240 -30.48 -0.78 36.51
C GLU A 240 -30.47 0.07 37.78
N CYS A 241 -31.09 1.24 37.70
CA CYS A 241 -31.08 2.16 38.80
C CYS A 241 -32.26 1.93 39.74
N ASP A 242 -31.96 1.53 40.97
CA ASP A 242 -32.91 1.59 42.08
C ASP A 242 -33.05 3.05 42.48
N HIS A 243 -33.98 3.76 41.87
CA HIS A 243 -34.10 5.20 41.97
C HIS A 243 -34.15 5.70 43.42
N GLN A 244 -33.12 6.43 43.83
CA GLN A 244 -33.09 7.16 45.09
C GLN A 244 -33.36 8.64 44.81
N PHE A 245 -34.61 9.06 44.99
CA PHE A 245 -35.03 10.43 44.75
C PHE A 245 -34.68 11.36 45.88
N VAL A 246 -34.07 12.49 45.53
CA VAL A 246 -33.75 13.61 46.45
C VAL A 246 -34.35 14.88 45.88
N THR A 247 -34.87 15.72 46.76
CA THR A 247 -35.40 17.02 46.35
C THR A 247 -34.32 18.07 46.49
N MET A 248 -34.10 18.83 45.44
CA MET A 248 -33.14 19.92 45.41
C MET A 248 -33.81 21.23 44.99
N GLU A 249 -33.48 22.29 45.70
CA GLU A 249 -33.89 23.63 45.33
C GLU A 249 -33.03 24.10 44.13
N LYS A 250 -33.68 24.52 43.04
CA LYS A 250 -33.01 25.06 41.88
C LYS A 250 -33.77 26.24 41.34
N GLN A 251 -33.06 27.34 41.13
CA GLN A 251 -33.58 28.49 40.43
C GLN A 251 -33.54 28.22 38.93
N MET A 252 -34.71 28.08 38.30
CA MET A 252 -34.83 27.71 36.90
C MET A 252 -34.80 28.90 35.95
N ARG A 253 -35.12 30.08 36.45
CA ARG A 253 -35.15 31.33 35.66
C ARG A 253 -34.30 32.41 36.31
N ALA A 254 -33.80 33.32 35.49
CA ALA A 254 -33.04 34.49 35.98
C ALA A 254 -34.01 35.56 36.51
N GLY A 255 -33.70 36.15 37.65
CA GLY A 255 -34.47 37.22 38.22
C GLY A 255 -35.25 36.84 39.50
N ASP A 256 -36.29 37.56 39.80
CA ASP A 256 -37.00 37.53 41.08
C ASP A 256 -37.99 36.36 41.27
N GLU A 257 -37.79 35.24 40.57
CA GLU A 257 -38.72 34.11 40.64
C GLU A 257 -38.41 33.16 41.79
N ALA A 258 -39.50 32.61 42.35
CA ALA A 258 -39.44 31.63 43.43
C ALA A 258 -38.63 30.38 43.03
N VAL A 259 -37.90 29.84 43.97
CA VAL A 259 -37.13 28.62 43.83
C VAL A 259 -38.02 27.46 43.52
N SER A 260 -37.69 26.66 42.51
CA SER A 260 -38.39 25.45 42.18
C SER A 260 -37.75 24.23 42.87
N PHE A 261 -38.57 23.38 43.44
CA PHE A 261 -38.16 22.14 44.05
C PHE A 261 -38.19 21.05 42.97
N ILE A 262 -37.02 20.51 42.62
CA ILE A 262 -36.90 19.44 41.61
C ILE A 262 -36.57 18.17 42.34
N ARG A 263 -37.39 17.15 42.12
CA ARG A 263 -37.14 15.80 42.60
C ARG A 263 -36.37 15.02 41.53
N TYR A 264 -35.16 14.54 41.83
CA TYR A 264 -34.35 13.79 40.91
C TYR A 264 -33.63 12.62 41.59
N CYS A 265 -33.33 11.60 40.82
CA CYS A 265 -32.56 10.47 41.32
C CYS A 265 -31.08 10.86 41.44
N GLN A 266 -30.50 10.70 42.62
CA GLN A 266 -29.10 11.02 42.89
C GLN A 266 -28.12 10.14 42.08
N ARG A 267 -28.54 8.92 41.69
CA ARG A 267 -27.69 7.96 40.97
C ARG A 267 -27.73 8.10 39.46
N CYS A 268 -28.88 8.27 38.84
CA CYS A 268 -29.08 8.31 37.39
C CYS A 268 -29.64 9.63 36.87
N SER A 269 -29.86 10.61 37.72
CA SER A 269 -30.40 11.93 37.40
C SER A 269 -31.79 11.93 36.74
N LYS A 270 -32.54 10.80 36.76
CA LYS A 270 -33.94 10.76 36.32
C LYS A 270 -34.77 11.71 37.19
N LEU A 271 -35.57 12.55 36.53
CA LEU A 271 -36.52 13.40 37.22
C LEU A 271 -37.66 12.54 37.77
N GLY A 272 -38.05 12.77 39.03
CA GLY A 272 -39.22 12.16 39.65
C GLY A 272 -40.42 13.05 39.42
N ASP A 273 -41.56 12.43 39.20
CA ASP A 273 -42.86 13.09 39.11
C ASP A 273 -43.24 13.71 40.43
#